data_273f89c6afe770ab56eb86719d275028
#
_entry.id   273f89c6afe770ab56eb86719d275028
#
_cell.length_a   1.000
_cell.length_b   1.000
_cell.length_c   1.000
_cell.angle_alpha   90.00
_cell.angle_beta   90.00
_cell.angle_gamma   90.00
#
_symmetry.space_group_name_H-M   'P 1'
#
loop_
_entity.id
_entity.type
_entity.pdbx_description
1 polymer ?
#
loop_
_entity_poly.entity_id
_entity_poly.type
_entity_poly.pdbx_seq_one_letter_code
_entity_poly.pdbx_strand_id
1 'polypeptide(L)'
;MIRNRVNEFPTPYTCRNAIREGGMETKLSMILMGLGNFVHGQKIKGLLYLAVEVAYIVFMAVNGITFLSMLGGLGSVPQKEVWDEASQVYLYTKGDQSILILLYGVATILVSVMMVFTWRGALRSAYKAECFAKEGKHVNTFGED
;
A
#
# COMPACT_ATOMS: atom_id res chain seq x y z
N MET A 1 17.56 -24.28 26.53
CA MET A 1 17.59 -22.84 26.80
C MET A 1 16.92 -22.14 25.64
N ILE A 2 15.64 -21.85 25.75
CA ILE A 2 14.87 -21.22 24.66
C ILE A 2 15.23 -19.73 24.68
N ARG A 3 16.06 -19.36 23.72
CA ARG A 3 16.51 -17.97 23.55
C ARG A 3 15.28 -17.14 23.14
N ASN A 4 14.91 -16.14 23.91
CA ASN A 4 13.85 -15.19 23.59
C ASN A 4 14.27 -14.38 22.37
N ARG A 5 13.97 -14.89 21.17
CA ARG A 5 14.30 -14.21 19.89
C ARG A 5 13.60 -12.87 19.71
N VAL A 6 12.63 -12.55 20.58
CA VAL A 6 11.86 -11.29 20.52
C VAL A 6 12.76 -10.06 20.72
N ASN A 7 13.87 -10.19 21.48
CA ASN A 7 14.79 -9.09 21.81
C ASN A 7 16.15 -9.18 21.10
N GLU A 8 16.32 -10.08 20.12
CA GLU A 8 17.56 -10.14 19.36
C GLU A 8 17.64 -9.00 18.35
N PHE A 9 18.71 -8.20 18.44
CA PHE A 9 19.05 -7.21 17.43
C PHE A 9 20.24 -7.75 16.62
N PRO A 10 20.17 -7.78 15.28
CA PRO A 10 19.03 -7.41 14.41
C PRO A 10 17.87 -8.41 14.49
N THR A 11 16.63 -7.89 14.45
CA THR A 11 15.42 -8.73 14.52
C THR A 11 15.40 -9.77 13.40
N PRO A 12 15.14 -11.07 13.68
CA PRO A 12 15.13 -12.12 12.67
C PRO A 12 13.95 -11.98 11.67
N TYR A 13 12.96 -11.17 12.03
CA TYR A 13 11.71 -10.99 11.27
C TYR A 13 11.88 -9.94 10.15
N THR A 14 12.69 -10.26 9.16
CA THR A 14 12.91 -9.40 7.99
C THR A 14 12.09 -9.89 6.80
N CYS A 15 11.76 -8.99 5.85
CA CYS A 15 11.11 -9.40 4.59
C CYS A 15 11.93 -10.44 3.82
N ARG A 16 13.27 -10.33 3.88
CA ARG A 16 14.18 -11.28 3.24
C ARG A 16 14.02 -12.69 3.83
N ASN A 17 13.99 -12.79 5.16
CA ASN A 17 13.80 -14.06 5.84
C ASN A 17 12.37 -14.59 5.63
N ALA A 18 11.36 -13.73 5.58
CA ALA A 18 9.99 -14.11 5.26
C ALA A 18 9.88 -14.77 3.88
N ILE A 19 10.57 -14.23 2.87
CA ILE A 19 10.57 -14.81 1.52
C ILE A 19 11.39 -16.10 1.45
N ARG A 20 12.52 -16.16 2.16
CA ARG A 20 13.45 -17.28 2.10
C ARG A 20 13.00 -18.47 2.94
N GLU A 21 12.55 -18.23 4.16
CA GLU A 21 12.32 -19.23 5.21
C GLU A 21 10.83 -19.37 5.59
N GLY A 22 10.00 -18.42 5.18
CA GLY A 22 8.56 -18.45 5.43
C GLY A 22 7.85 -19.58 4.71
N GLY A 23 6.79 -20.09 5.33
CA GLY A 23 5.91 -21.10 4.76
C GLY A 23 5.11 -20.56 3.56
N MET A 24 4.30 -21.44 2.98
CA MET A 24 3.48 -21.10 1.81
C MET A 24 2.51 -19.97 2.12
N GLU A 25 1.89 -19.99 3.30
CA GLU A 25 0.92 -18.98 3.75
C GLU A 25 1.55 -17.59 3.91
N THR A 26 2.78 -17.55 4.45
CA THR A 26 3.56 -16.31 4.56
C THR A 26 3.95 -15.78 3.19
N LYS A 27 4.33 -16.66 2.25
CA LYS A 27 4.66 -16.27 0.88
C LYS A 27 3.43 -15.80 0.10
N LEU A 28 2.28 -16.40 0.30
CA LEU A 28 1.01 -15.93 -0.27
C LEU A 28 0.60 -14.56 0.24
N SER A 29 1.08 -14.14 1.43
CA SER A 29 0.91 -12.75 1.91
C SER A 29 1.65 -11.71 1.07
N MET A 30 2.47 -12.13 0.11
CA MET A 30 3.04 -11.22 -0.89
C MET A 30 2.00 -10.80 -1.94
N ILE A 31 0.98 -11.64 -2.17
CA ILE A 31 -0.07 -11.42 -3.17
C ILE A 31 -1.33 -10.91 -2.48
N LEU A 32 -1.70 -11.54 -1.36
CA LEU A 32 -2.86 -11.15 -0.53
C LEU A 32 -2.35 -10.72 0.84
N MET A 33 -2.35 -9.40 1.05
CA MET A 33 -1.85 -8.80 2.28
C MET A 33 -2.60 -9.32 3.50
N GLY A 34 -1.85 -9.81 4.50
CA GLY A 34 -2.45 -10.28 5.75
C GLY A 34 -2.94 -11.73 5.74
N LEU A 35 -2.89 -12.45 4.60
CA LEU A 35 -3.30 -13.86 4.55
C LEU A 35 -2.52 -14.72 5.56
N GLY A 36 -1.19 -14.56 5.64
CA GLY A 36 -0.37 -15.27 6.61
C GLY A 36 -0.73 -14.94 8.06
N ASN A 37 -1.03 -13.67 8.36
CA ASN A 37 -1.51 -13.29 9.69
C ASN A 37 -2.84 -13.97 10.02
N PHE A 38 -3.77 -14.00 9.06
CA PHE A 38 -5.09 -14.61 9.22
C PHE A 38 -4.98 -16.11 9.51
N VAL A 39 -4.17 -16.83 8.75
CA VAL A 39 -3.96 -18.29 8.89
C VAL A 39 -3.26 -18.63 10.21
N HIS A 40 -2.30 -17.80 10.64
CA HIS A 40 -1.55 -18.02 11.89
C HIS A 40 -2.24 -17.46 13.15
N GLY A 41 -3.55 -17.18 13.08
CA GLY A 41 -4.38 -16.85 14.25
C GLY A 41 -4.61 -15.35 14.48
N GLN A 42 -3.85 -14.46 13.83
CA GLN A 42 -4.05 -13.00 13.93
C GLN A 42 -5.15 -12.53 12.97
N LYS A 43 -6.37 -12.99 13.19
CA LYS A 43 -7.51 -12.83 12.25
C LYS A 43 -7.86 -11.36 12.00
N ILE A 44 -7.95 -10.56 13.07
CA ILE A 44 -8.31 -9.14 12.96
C ILE A 44 -7.23 -8.37 12.21
N LYS A 45 -5.96 -8.60 12.56
CA LYS A 45 -4.82 -7.95 11.91
C LYS A 45 -4.71 -8.35 10.43
N GLY A 46 -4.90 -9.63 10.11
CA GLY A 46 -4.94 -10.11 8.73
C GLY A 46 -6.07 -9.48 7.92
N LEU A 47 -7.28 -9.36 8.50
CA LEU A 47 -8.41 -8.72 7.87
C LEU A 47 -8.19 -7.22 7.63
N LEU A 48 -7.56 -6.50 8.57
CA LEU A 48 -7.23 -5.10 8.41
C LEU A 48 -6.25 -4.87 7.24
N TYR A 49 -5.21 -5.69 7.13
CA TYR A 49 -4.28 -5.61 5.99
C TYR A 49 -4.98 -5.88 4.67
N LEU A 50 -5.85 -6.88 4.61
CA LEU A 50 -6.64 -7.19 3.41
C LEU A 50 -7.57 -6.03 3.05
N ALA A 51 -8.25 -5.43 4.03
CA ALA A 51 -9.12 -4.28 3.79
C ALA A 51 -8.36 -3.08 3.22
N VAL A 52 -7.15 -2.80 3.72
CA VAL A 52 -6.28 -1.73 3.19
C VAL A 52 -5.86 -2.04 1.75
N GLU A 53 -5.52 -3.28 1.44
CA GLU A 53 -5.17 -3.71 0.09
C GLU A 53 -6.33 -3.52 -0.88
N VAL A 54 -7.52 -4.01 -0.52
CA VAL A 54 -8.73 -3.85 -1.37
C VAL A 54 -9.06 -2.37 -1.57
N ALA A 55 -9.01 -1.55 -0.52
CA ALA A 55 -9.25 -0.12 -0.62
C ALA A 55 -8.25 0.56 -1.57
N TYR A 56 -6.97 0.18 -1.50
CA TYR A 56 -5.94 0.68 -2.40
C TYR A 56 -6.16 0.26 -3.85
N ILE A 57 -6.52 -1.00 -4.10
CA ILE A 57 -6.81 -1.50 -5.45
C ILE A 57 -8.01 -0.74 -6.04
N VAL A 58 -9.09 -0.56 -5.28
CA VAL A 58 -10.26 0.20 -5.71
C VAL A 58 -9.89 1.65 -5.99
N PHE A 59 -9.14 2.30 -5.11
CA PHE A 59 -8.65 3.67 -5.31
C PHE A 59 -7.83 3.79 -6.60
N MET A 60 -6.89 2.88 -6.84
CA MET A 60 -6.06 2.90 -8.04
C MET A 60 -6.88 2.67 -9.30
N ALA A 61 -7.84 1.74 -9.28
CA ALA A 61 -8.69 1.45 -10.44
C ALA A 61 -9.63 2.61 -10.80
N VAL A 62 -10.17 3.31 -9.80
CA VAL A 62 -11.16 4.38 -10.01
C VAL A 62 -10.46 5.71 -10.31
N ASN A 63 -9.44 6.07 -9.58
CA ASN A 63 -8.84 7.40 -9.59
C ASN A 63 -7.32 7.40 -9.83
N GLY A 64 -6.58 6.51 -9.18
CA GLY A 64 -5.14 6.58 -9.09
C GLY A 64 -4.43 6.51 -10.45
N ILE A 65 -4.84 5.59 -11.32
CA ILE A 65 -4.27 5.46 -12.67
C ILE A 65 -4.55 6.73 -13.48
N THR A 66 -5.75 7.29 -13.38
CA THR A 66 -6.13 8.54 -14.05
C THR A 66 -5.28 9.70 -13.55
N PHE A 67 -5.12 9.86 -12.25
CA PHE A 67 -4.29 10.94 -11.67
C PHE A 67 -2.82 10.83 -12.07
N LEU A 68 -2.27 9.61 -12.10
CA LEU A 68 -0.89 9.39 -12.56
C LEU A 68 -0.72 9.68 -14.05
N SER A 69 -1.68 9.31 -14.89
CA SER A 69 -1.63 9.60 -16.32
C SER A 69 -1.74 11.10 -16.61
N MET A 70 -2.62 11.80 -15.89
CA MET A 70 -2.75 13.25 -15.98
C MET A 70 -1.49 13.98 -15.51
N LEU A 71 -0.84 13.46 -14.46
CA LEU A 71 0.44 14.01 -13.97
C LEU A 71 1.54 13.86 -15.01
N GLY A 72 1.59 12.73 -15.73
CA GLY A 72 2.56 12.49 -16.80
C GLY A 72 2.38 13.42 -18.02
N GLY A 73 1.14 13.89 -18.26
CA GLY A 73 0.82 14.84 -19.32
C GLY A 73 0.80 16.32 -18.89
N LEU A 74 1.13 16.60 -17.64
CA LEU A 74 1.04 17.96 -17.09
C LEU A 74 1.87 18.98 -17.91
N GLY A 75 1.21 20.06 -18.37
CA GLY A 75 1.83 21.10 -19.16
C GLY A 75 1.92 20.82 -20.67
N SER A 76 1.42 19.66 -21.13
CA SER A 76 1.41 19.33 -22.57
C SER A 76 0.36 20.12 -23.35
N VAL A 77 -0.72 20.54 -22.69
CA VAL A 77 -1.80 21.36 -23.28
C VAL A 77 -1.87 22.71 -22.57
N PRO A 78 -1.23 23.74 -23.12
CA PRO A 78 -1.26 25.07 -22.52
C PRO A 78 -2.66 25.68 -22.58
N GLN A 79 -3.05 26.34 -21.51
CA GLN A 79 -4.25 27.15 -21.49
C GLN A 79 -4.10 28.33 -22.44
N LYS A 80 -5.05 28.51 -23.34
CA LYS A 80 -5.06 29.61 -24.32
C LYS A 80 -6.29 30.47 -24.10
N GLU A 81 -6.12 31.77 -24.28
CA GLU A 81 -7.23 32.69 -24.39
C GLU A 81 -7.84 32.59 -25.78
N VAL A 82 -9.14 32.41 -25.84
CA VAL A 82 -9.91 32.39 -27.08
C VAL A 82 -11.02 33.41 -26.94
N TRP A 83 -11.14 34.30 -27.95
CA TRP A 83 -12.24 35.26 -28.00
C TRP A 83 -13.52 34.54 -28.38
N ASP A 84 -14.54 34.66 -27.55
CA ASP A 84 -15.87 34.16 -27.83
C ASP A 84 -16.76 35.27 -28.36
N GLU A 85 -17.09 35.21 -29.65
CA GLU A 85 -17.91 36.22 -30.34
C GLU A 85 -19.35 36.28 -29.80
N ALA A 86 -19.87 35.17 -29.25
CA ALA A 86 -21.23 35.08 -28.75
C ALA A 86 -21.41 35.82 -27.42
N SER A 87 -20.45 35.70 -26.53
CA SER A 87 -20.46 36.35 -25.21
C SER A 87 -19.62 37.65 -25.14
N GLN A 88 -18.89 37.97 -26.17
CA GLN A 88 -17.94 39.13 -26.26
C GLN A 88 -16.95 39.17 -25.09
N VAL A 89 -16.47 38.02 -24.64
CA VAL A 89 -15.45 37.90 -23.61
C VAL A 89 -14.35 36.92 -24.02
N TYR A 90 -13.16 37.09 -23.42
CA TYR A 90 -12.11 36.10 -23.55
C TYR A 90 -12.43 34.88 -22.65
N LEU A 91 -12.49 33.72 -23.25
CA LEU A 91 -12.62 32.45 -22.54
C LEU A 91 -11.28 31.73 -22.54
N TYR A 92 -10.97 31.08 -21.43
CA TYR A 92 -9.77 30.26 -21.34
C TYR A 92 -10.09 28.83 -21.74
N THR A 93 -9.32 28.30 -22.68
CA THR A 93 -9.42 26.87 -23.01
C THR A 93 -8.96 26.05 -21.81
N LYS A 94 -9.55 24.88 -21.67
CA LYS A 94 -9.21 23.96 -20.58
C LYS A 94 -7.81 23.37 -20.85
N GLY A 95 -6.80 23.92 -20.17
CA GLY A 95 -5.44 23.38 -20.19
C GLY A 95 -5.25 22.31 -19.13
N ASP A 96 -4.10 21.63 -19.18
CA ASP A 96 -3.68 20.61 -18.23
C ASP A 96 -2.67 21.14 -17.18
N GLN A 97 -2.40 22.45 -17.17
CA GLN A 97 -1.57 23.14 -16.17
C GLN A 97 -2.38 23.47 -14.91
N SER A 98 -2.85 22.45 -14.22
CA SER A 98 -3.64 22.62 -13.00
C SER A 98 -2.86 22.18 -11.77
N ILE A 99 -2.80 23.05 -10.76
CA ILE A 99 -2.22 22.69 -9.45
C ILE A 99 -2.93 21.51 -8.80
N LEU A 100 -4.22 21.31 -9.11
CA LEU A 100 -5.00 20.17 -8.62
C LEU A 100 -4.51 18.86 -9.26
N ILE A 101 -4.18 18.84 -10.54
CA ILE A 101 -3.61 17.66 -11.22
C ILE A 101 -2.28 17.30 -10.57
N LEU A 102 -1.42 18.29 -10.34
CA LEU A 102 -0.16 18.08 -9.65
C LEU A 102 -0.38 17.53 -8.23
N LEU A 103 -1.29 18.15 -7.46
CA LEU A 103 -1.58 17.74 -6.09
C LEU A 103 -2.10 16.30 -6.02
N TYR A 104 -3.10 15.95 -6.84
CA TYR A 104 -3.67 14.60 -6.86
C TYR A 104 -2.67 13.56 -7.37
N GLY A 105 -1.87 13.88 -8.36
CA GLY A 105 -0.82 12.99 -8.85
C GLY A 105 0.25 12.72 -7.81
N VAL A 106 0.77 13.76 -7.15
CA VAL A 106 1.75 13.62 -6.06
C VAL A 106 1.15 12.87 -4.87
N ALA A 107 -0.10 13.17 -4.48
CA ALA A 107 -0.78 12.43 -3.41
C ALA A 107 -0.91 10.94 -3.74
N THR A 108 -1.23 10.59 -4.99
CA THR A 108 -1.30 9.20 -5.45
C THR A 108 0.06 8.49 -5.35
N ILE A 109 1.16 9.18 -5.69
CA ILE A 109 2.52 8.63 -5.52
C ILE A 109 2.81 8.39 -4.04
N LEU A 110 2.51 9.34 -3.16
CA LEU A 110 2.73 9.20 -1.72
C LEU A 110 1.92 8.02 -1.13
N VAL A 111 0.65 7.90 -1.49
CA VAL A 111 -0.21 6.77 -1.08
C VAL A 111 0.39 5.44 -1.56
N SER A 112 0.90 5.38 -2.79
CA SER A 112 1.54 4.18 -3.33
C SER A 112 2.83 3.82 -2.57
N VAL A 113 3.64 4.81 -2.22
CA VAL A 113 4.84 4.60 -1.40
C VAL A 113 4.46 4.10 0.00
N MET A 114 3.46 4.70 0.64
CA MET A 114 2.96 4.23 1.93
C MET A 114 2.43 2.79 1.84
N MET A 115 1.78 2.43 0.72
CA MET A 115 1.30 1.07 0.49
C MET A 115 2.44 0.05 0.44
N VAL A 116 3.58 0.39 -0.19
CA VAL A 116 4.78 -0.47 -0.17
C VAL A 116 5.29 -0.70 1.24
N PHE A 117 5.32 0.35 2.09
CA PHE A 117 5.73 0.19 3.48
C PHE A 117 4.74 -0.68 4.28
N THR A 118 3.45 -0.50 4.07
CA THR A 118 2.39 -1.32 4.69
C THR A 118 2.52 -2.77 4.28
N TRP A 119 2.74 -3.05 2.99
CA TRP A 119 2.97 -4.38 2.45
C TRP A 119 4.20 -5.06 3.09
N ARG A 120 5.32 -4.33 3.23
CA ARG A 120 6.50 -4.85 3.93
C ARG A 120 6.21 -5.15 5.41
N GLY A 121 5.42 -4.30 6.06
CA GLY A 121 4.96 -4.50 7.42
C GLY A 121 4.10 -5.75 7.57
N ALA A 122 3.14 -5.93 6.68
CA ALA A 122 2.26 -7.10 6.65
C ALA A 122 3.03 -8.41 6.48
N LEU A 123 3.99 -8.44 5.53
CA LEU A 123 4.82 -9.62 5.28
C LEU A 123 5.70 -9.98 6.49
N ARG A 124 6.31 -8.98 7.12
CA ARG A 124 7.10 -9.18 8.36
C ARG A 124 6.24 -9.70 9.50
N SER A 125 5.03 -9.13 9.65
CA SER A 125 4.09 -9.54 10.67
C SER A 125 3.59 -10.97 10.45
N ALA A 126 3.30 -11.36 9.21
CA ALA A 126 2.91 -12.72 8.86
C ALA A 126 4.01 -13.73 9.20
N TYR A 127 5.26 -13.42 8.84
CA TYR A 127 6.40 -14.27 9.16
C TYR A 127 6.64 -14.40 10.67
N LYS A 128 6.48 -13.31 11.41
CA LYS A 128 6.58 -13.34 12.88
C LYS A 128 5.50 -14.21 13.51
N ALA A 129 4.25 -14.09 13.03
CA ALA A 129 3.13 -14.93 13.47
C ALA A 129 3.37 -16.41 13.17
N GLU A 130 3.92 -16.75 12.00
CA GLU A 130 4.32 -18.11 11.64
C GLU A 130 5.38 -18.66 12.59
N CYS A 131 6.43 -17.88 12.88
CA CYS A 131 7.49 -18.31 13.80
C CYS A 131 6.92 -18.56 15.21
N PHE A 132 6.03 -17.71 15.70
CA PHE A 132 5.40 -17.90 17.00
C PHE A 132 4.51 -19.13 17.03
N ALA A 133 3.72 -19.38 15.97
CA ALA A 133 2.90 -20.58 15.87
C ALA A 133 3.76 -21.85 15.87
N LYS A 134 4.90 -21.85 15.18
CA LYS A 134 5.86 -22.97 15.16
C LYS A 134 6.53 -23.20 16.52
N GLU A 135 6.73 -22.16 17.31
CA GLU A 135 7.30 -22.24 18.66
C GLU A 135 6.25 -22.61 19.72
N GLY A 136 4.98 -22.83 19.33
CA GLY A 136 3.87 -23.15 20.25
C GLY A 136 3.48 -21.99 21.17
N LYS A 137 3.86 -20.74 20.83
CA LYS A 137 3.46 -19.55 21.55
C LYS A 137 2.05 -19.15 21.19
N HIS A 138 1.33 -18.59 22.14
CA HIS A 138 0.00 -18.06 21.90
C HIS A 138 0.08 -16.89 20.93
N VAL A 139 -0.65 -16.95 19.82
CA VAL A 139 -0.80 -15.87 18.86
C VAL A 139 -2.14 -15.20 19.07
N ASN A 140 -2.10 -13.97 19.56
CA ASN A 140 -3.32 -13.20 19.82
C ASN A 140 -3.95 -12.71 18.49
N THR A 141 -5.28 -12.58 18.45
CA THR A 141 -6.03 -12.12 17.27
C THR A 141 -5.64 -10.72 16.80
N PHE A 142 -5.07 -9.90 17.67
CA PHE A 142 -4.73 -8.50 17.40
C PHE A 142 -3.22 -8.22 17.36
N GLY A 143 -2.43 -8.99 18.08
CA GLY A 143 -1.02 -8.74 18.23
C GLY A 143 -0.26 -9.93 18.76
N GLU A 144 0.93 -9.67 19.21
CA GLU A 144 1.80 -10.62 19.86
C GLU A 144 1.87 -10.26 21.35
N ASP A 145 1.85 -11.26 22.22
CA ASP A 145 2.15 -11.11 23.64
C ASP A 145 3.67 -11.19 23.86
#